data_13ea9593d843b5e7c9069d6eaccce9ee
#
_entry.id   13ea9593d843b5e7c9069d6eaccce9ee
#
_cell.length_a   1.000
_cell.length_b   1.000
_cell.length_c   1.000
_cell.angle_alpha   90.00
_cell.angle_beta   90.00
_cell.angle_gamma   90.00
#
_symmetry.space_group_name_H-M   'P 1'
#
loop_
_entity.id
_entity.type
_entity.pdbx_description
1 polymer ?
#
loop_
_entity_poly.entity_id
_entity_poly.type
_entity_poly.pdbx_seq_one_letter_code
_entity_poly.pdbx_strand_id
1 'polypeptide(L)'
;MNLRFLGKLSYHSAILLACVTLSCRPQQAVILSPGDSDLVVLNGCVISACNYLAAVKTQHALDKNFWAKILLVRYNNHPAGHAYCVWETDGTIYGYDRNAGSFQIPVYTQDARAIAIVLAQELGKVLNENLSVDKAEFVESNQAKVYKF
;
A
#
# COMPACT_ATOMS: atom_id res chain seq x y z
N MET A 1 57.41 30.51 -40.42
CA MET A 1 58.11 30.67 -39.14
C MET A 1 57.24 31.52 -38.23
N ASN A 2 56.85 31.06 -37.15
CA ASN A 2 56.08 31.55 -35.97
C ASN A 2 54.72 30.88 -35.73
N LEU A 3 54.83 29.89 -34.85
CA LEU A 3 53.74 29.29 -34.10
C LEU A 3 53.12 30.34 -33.16
N ARG A 4 51.81 30.40 -33.12
CA ARG A 4 51.08 30.95 -31.96
C ARG A 4 50.14 29.87 -31.43
N PHE A 5 50.54 29.38 -30.27
CA PHE A 5 49.72 28.58 -29.39
C PHE A 5 48.55 29.39 -28.89
N LEU A 6 47.35 29.00 -29.17
CA LEU A 6 46.14 29.47 -28.51
C LEU A 6 45.69 28.39 -27.50
N GLY A 7 45.81 28.76 -26.23
CA GLY A 7 45.46 27.92 -25.10
C GLY A 7 43.96 27.57 -25.10
N LYS A 8 43.68 26.29 -24.93
CA LYS A 8 42.35 25.77 -24.64
C LYS A 8 41.97 26.14 -23.20
N LEU A 9 41.03 27.06 -23.06
CA LEU A 9 40.32 27.23 -21.77
C LEU A 9 39.47 26.01 -21.53
N SER A 10 39.90 25.23 -20.52
CA SER A 10 39.11 24.11 -19.99
C SER A 10 38.00 24.67 -19.11
N TYR A 11 36.75 24.62 -19.60
CA TYR A 11 35.59 24.87 -18.79
C TYR A 11 35.32 23.63 -17.91
N HIS A 12 35.72 23.71 -16.66
CA HIS A 12 35.30 22.77 -15.66
C HIS A 12 33.85 23.14 -15.28
N SER A 13 32.90 22.47 -15.90
CA SER A 13 31.52 22.47 -15.46
C SER A 13 31.46 21.69 -14.13
N ALA A 14 31.40 22.43 -13.04
CA ALA A 14 31.05 21.88 -11.74
C ALA A 14 29.58 21.50 -11.79
N ILE A 15 29.29 20.20 -12.04
CA ILE A 15 28.00 19.63 -11.85
C ILE A 15 27.79 19.54 -10.35
N LEU A 16 27.04 20.50 -9.80
CA LEU A 16 26.52 20.43 -8.44
C LEU A 16 25.50 19.29 -8.39
N LEU A 17 25.96 18.13 -7.94
CA LEU A 17 25.09 17.01 -7.63
C LEU A 17 24.30 17.37 -6.37
N ALA A 18 23.10 17.95 -6.57
CA ALA A 18 22.16 18.14 -5.50
C ALA A 18 21.68 16.75 -5.06
N CYS A 19 22.33 16.18 -4.04
CA CYS A 19 21.81 15.06 -3.30
C CYS A 19 20.51 15.51 -2.63
N VAL A 20 19.39 15.30 -3.30
CA VAL A 20 18.08 15.31 -2.65
C VAL A 20 18.08 14.09 -1.74
N THR A 21 18.52 14.28 -0.50
CA THR A 21 18.25 13.33 0.56
C THR A 21 16.75 13.33 0.77
N LEU A 22 16.06 12.36 0.13
CA LEU A 22 14.73 11.98 0.56
C LEU A 22 14.88 11.51 2.01
N SER A 23 14.69 12.44 2.94
CA SER A 23 14.47 12.11 4.32
C SER A 23 13.20 11.28 4.37
N CYS A 24 13.33 9.95 4.34
CA CYS A 24 12.35 9.08 4.95
C CYS A 24 12.31 9.54 6.42
N ARG A 25 11.40 10.46 6.72
CA ARG A 25 11.04 10.73 8.10
C ARG A 25 10.50 9.41 8.63
N PRO A 26 11.13 8.78 9.63
CA PRO A 26 10.46 7.69 10.31
C PRO A 26 9.13 8.26 10.77
N GLN A 27 8.03 7.65 10.34
CA GLN A 27 6.72 7.94 10.88
C GLN A 27 6.89 7.82 12.38
N GLN A 28 6.86 8.97 13.07
CA GLN A 28 6.91 8.99 14.53
C GLN A 28 5.77 8.09 14.98
N ALA A 29 6.13 6.97 15.59
CA ALA A 29 5.18 6.19 16.33
C ALA A 29 4.58 7.16 17.35
N VAL A 30 3.31 7.50 17.16
CA VAL A 30 2.57 8.28 18.15
C VAL A 30 2.56 7.39 19.38
N ILE A 31 3.36 7.76 20.39
CA ILE A 31 3.34 7.12 21.71
C ILE A 31 2.00 7.53 22.31
N LEU A 32 1.03 6.64 22.21
CA LEU A 32 -0.29 6.82 22.79
C LEU A 32 -0.22 6.51 24.28
N SER A 33 -0.89 7.35 25.05
CA SER A 33 -1.10 7.12 26.48
C SER A 33 -1.78 5.77 26.70
N PRO A 34 -1.51 5.06 27.82
CA PRO A 34 -2.04 3.70 28.09
C PRO A 34 -3.56 3.54 28.15
N GLY A 35 -4.34 4.54 27.77
CA GLY A 35 -5.80 4.49 27.68
C GLY A 35 -6.35 4.59 26.24
N ASP A 36 -5.50 4.94 25.25
CA ASP A 36 -5.95 5.15 23.85
C ASP A 36 -5.58 3.98 22.91
N SER A 37 -5.01 2.91 23.45
CA SER A 37 -4.49 1.80 22.65
C SER A 37 -5.55 1.08 21.80
N ASP A 38 -6.79 1.02 22.27
CA ASP A 38 -7.85 0.28 21.57
C ASP A 38 -8.39 0.97 20.32
N LEU A 39 -8.32 2.29 20.25
CA LEU A 39 -8.81 3.06 19.09
C LEU A 39 -7.84 3.08 17.90
N VAL A 40 -6.56 2.95 18.15
CA VAL A 40 -5.52 3.06 17.10
C VAL A 40 -5.28 1.74 16.40
N VAL A 41 -5.44 0.63 17.09
CA VAL A 41 -5.28 -0.71 16.51
C VAL A 41 -6.40 -1.03 15.53
N LEU A 42 -7.64 -0.63 15.84
CA LEU A 42 -8.83 -0.95 15.04
C LEU A 42 -8.86 -0.31 13.64
N ASN A 43 -8.17 0.82 13.42
CA ASN A 43 -8.20 1.52 12.13
C ASN A 43 -6.84 1.57 11.40
N GLY A 44 -5.79 0.99 11.96
CA GLY A 44 -4.45 1.06 11.37
C GLY A 44 -4.35 0.41 9.99
N CYS A 45 -5.01 -0.73 9.77
CA CYS A 45 -5.06 -1.40 8.47
C CYS A 45 -5.86 -0.56 7.45
N VAL A 46 -6.99 0.04 7.85
CA VAL A 46 -7.81 0.90 6.98
C VAL A 46 -7.04 2.14 6.54
N ILE A 47 -6.41 2.85 7.47
CA ILE A 47 -5.61 4.04 7.16
C ILE A 47 -4.47 3.69 6.21
N SER A 48 -3.76 2.60 6.48
CA SER A 48 -2.64 2.14 5.66
C SER A 48 -3.10 1.76 4.26
N ALA A 49 -4.20 1.02 4.13
CA ALA A 49 -4.77 0.63 2.84
C ALA A 49 -5.25 1.86 2.05
N CYS A 50 -5.88 2.86 2.70
CA CYS A 50 -6.29 4.10 2.04
C CYS A 50 -5.11 4.92 1.52
N ASN A 51 -4.04 5.03 2.31
CA ASN A 51 -2.83 5.76 1.91
C ASN A 51 -2.15 5.06 0.73
N TYR A 52 -2.07 3.73 0.78
CA TYR A 52 -1.50 2.95 -0.30
C TYR A 52 -2.35 3.04 -1.58
N LEU A 53 -3.69 2.99 -1.48
CA LEU A 53 -4.60 3.19 -2.60
C LEU A 53 -4.37 4.53 -3.30
N ALA A 54 -4.17 5.61 -2.54
CA ALA A 54 -3.88 6.92 -3.11
C ALA A 54 -2.55 6.92 -3.89
N ALA A 55 -1.51 6.29 -3.35
CA ALA A 55 -0.21 6.16 -4.01
C ALA A 55 -0.31 5.34 -5.31
N VAL A 56 -0.97 4.19 -5.27
CA VAL A 56 -1.15 3.30 -6.43
C VAL A 56 -1.97 3.99 -7.52
N LYS A 57 -3.07 4.68 -7.17
CA LYS A 57 -3.86 5.47 -8.13
C LYS A 57 -3.04 6.58 -8.79
N THR A 58 -2.13 7.21 -8.06
CA THR A 58 -1.23 8.23 -8.62
C THR A 58 -0.21 7.60 -9.58
N GLN A 59 0.36 6.46 -9.20
CA GLN A 59 1.34 5.74 -10.02
C GLN A 59 0.75 5.28 -11.35
N HIS A 60 -0.51 4.85 -11.35
CA HIS A 60 -1.23 4.30 -12.51
C HIS A 60 -2.26 5.29 -13.09
N ALA A 61 -2.07 6.60 -12.89
CA ALA A 61 -3.05 7.61 -13.32
C ALA A 61 -3.30 7.67 -14.83
N LEU A 62 -2.37 7.18 -15.63
CA LEU A 62 -2.46 7.16 -17.10
C LEU A 62 -2.96 5.81 -17.65
N ASP A 63 -3.11 4.80 -16.82
CA ASP A 63 -3.50 3.46 -17.23
C ASP A 63 -5.02 3.37 -17.36
N LYS A 64 -5.51 3.28 -18.59
CA LYS A 64 -6.95 3.33 -18.90
C LYS A 64 -7.78 2.19 -18.26
N ASN A 65 -7.16 1.05 -18.01
CA ASN A 65 -7.82 -0.15 -17.47
C ASN A 65 -7.42 -0.42 -16.03
N PHE A 66 -6.80 0.55 -15.37
CA PHE A 66 -6.38 0.39 -13.98
C PHE A 66 -7.59 0.34 -13.04
N TRP A 67 -7.61 -0.68 -12.21
CA TRP A 67 -8.62 -0.87 -11.17
C TRP A 67 -7.95 -1.00 -9.80
N ALA A 68 -8.44 -0.25 -8.81
CA ALA A 68 -7.96 -0.33 -7.45
C ALA A 68 -9.05 0.05 -6.45
N LYS A 69 -9.18 -0.73 -5.37
CA LYS A 69 -10.20 -0.59 -4.33
C LYS A 69 -9.63 -0.92 -2.94
N ILE A 70 -10.34 -0.49 -1.91
CA ILE A 70 -10.16 -1.02 -0.55
C ILE A 70 -11.04 -2.25 -0.42
N LEU A 71 -10.47 -3.36 0.00
CA LEU A 71 -11.20 -4.57 0.39
C LEU A 71 -11.32 -4.61 1.90
N LEU A 72 -12.55 -4.61 2.40
CA LEU A 72 -12.85 -4.84 3.81
C LEU A 72 -13.29 -6.29 3.98
N VAL A 73 -12.67 -6.97 4.94
CA VAL A 73 -12.95 -8.38 5.24
C VAL A 73 -13.34 -8.52 6.70
N ARG A 74 -14.45 -9.20 6.97
CA ARG A 74 -14.85 -9.63 8.30
C ARG A 74 -14.82 -11.15 8.38
N TYR A 75 -14.38 -11.67 9.53
CA TYR A 75 -14.26 -13.11 9.77
C TYR A 75 -15.33 -13.58 10.72
N ASN A 76 -15.82 -14.84 10.55
CA ASN A 76 -16.82 -15.43 11.44
C ASN A 76 -16.25 -15.79 12.81
N ASN A 77 -14.99 -16.18 12.84
CA ASN A 77 -14.34 -16.78 13.99
C ASN A 77 -13.22 -15.90 14.58
N HIS A 78 -13.16 -14.65 14.17
CA HIS A 78 -12.20 -13.69 14.69
C HIS A 78 -12.88 -12.32 14.89
N PRO A 79 -12.74 -11.68 16.05
CA PRO A 79 -13.48 -10.46 16.38
C PRO A 79 -13.05 -9.24 15.56
N ALA A 80 -11.80 -9.23 15.07
CA ALA A 80 -11.30 -8.15 14.25
C ALA A 80 -11.49 -8.45 12.76
N GLY A 81 -11.89 -7.42 12.01
CA GLY A 81 -11.80 -7.45 10.56
C GLY A 81 -10.44 -7.00 10.06
N HIS A 82 -10.27 -6.98 8.74
CA HIS A 82 -9.05 -6.51 8.11
C HIS A 82 -9.33 -5.69 6.85
N ALA A 83 -8.40 -4.80 6.51
CA ALA A 83 -8.48 -3.98 5.31
C ALA A 83 -7.23 -4.13 4.45
N TYR A 84 -7.44 -4.36 3.17
CA TYR A 84 -6.40 -4.45 2.16
C TYR A 84 -6.61 -3.37 1.09
N CYS A 85 -5.53 -2.87 0.49
CA CYS A 85 -5.62 -2.24 -0.81
C CYS A 85 -5.46 -3.34 -1.86
N VAL A 86 -6.39 -3.44 -2.81
CA VAL A 86 -6.35 -4.41 -3.91
C VAL A 86 -6.38 -3.66 -5.21
N TRP A 87 -5.52 -4.05 -6.16
CA TRP A 87 -5.51 -3.47 -7.50
C TRP A 87 -5.17 -4.51 -8.56
N GLU A 88 -5.50 -4.18 -9.79
CA GLU A 88 -5.16 -4.98 -10.96
C GLU A 88 -4.33 -4.14 -11.93
N THR A 89 -3.28 -4.74 -12.43
CA THR A 89 -2.49 -4.23 -13.55
C THR A 89 -2.03 -5.40 -14.41
N ASP A 90 -2.13 -5.24 -15.73
CA ASP A 90 -1.75 -6.26 -16.72
C ASP A 90 -2.38 -7.64 -16.47
N GLY A 91 -3.65 -7.67 -16.02
CA GLY A 91 -4.39 -8.89 -15.74
C GLY A 91 -3.94 -9.64 -14.47
N THR A 92 -3.07 -9.03 -13.67
CA THR A 92 -2.60 -9.59 -12.41
C THR A 92 -3.18 -8.80 -11.24
N ILE A 93 -3.72 -9.52 -10.26
CA ILE A 93 -4.28 -8.91 -9.05
C ILE A 93 -3.21 -8.89 -7.95
N TYR A 94 -3.08 -7.73 -7.34
CA TYR A 94 -2.17 -7.47 -6.24
C TYR A 94 -2.92 -7.04 -5.00
N GLY A 95 -2.33 -7.29 -3.87
CA GLY A 95 -2.77 -6.82 -2.57
C GLY A 95 -1.67 -6.06 -1.85
N TYR A 96 -2.08 -5.16 -0.98
CA TYR A 96 -1.21 -4.56 0.01
C TYR A 96 -1.83 -4.74 1.39
N ASP A 97 -1.00 -5.24 2.29
CA ASP A 97 -1.26 -5.34 3.72
C ASP A 97 -0.24 -4.49 4.49
N ARG A 98 -0.67 -3.88 5.57
CA ARG A 98 0.19 -3.03 6.39
C ARG A 98 1.45 -3.75 6.89
N ASN A 99 1.34 -5.03 7.22
CA ASN A 99 2.43 -5.80 7.83
C ASN A 99 3.21 -6.62 6.80
N ALA A 100 2.53 -7.07 5.73
CA ALA A 100 3.13 -7.90 4.68
C ALA A 100 3.68 -7.10 3.50
N GLY A 101 3.33 -5.80 3.38
CA GLY A 101 3.66 -5.01 2.20
C GLY A 101 2.77 -5.37 1.00
N SER A 102 3.31 -5.21 -0.21
CA SER A 102 2.61 -5.54 -1.46
C SER A 102 2.99 -6.94 -1.95
N PHE A 103 2.00 -7.68 -2.46
CA PHE A 103 2.16 -9.04 -2.95
C PHE A 103 1.14 -9.36 -4.04
N GLN A 104 1.43 -10.36 -4.86
CA GLN A 104 0.50 -10.87 -5.86
C GLN A 104 -0.53 -11.79 -5.20
N ILE A 105 -1.82 -11.63 -5.57
CA ILE A 105 -2.90 -12.52 -5.15
C ILE A 105 -3.17 -13.51 -6.29
N PRO A 106 -3.09 -14.82 -6.07
CA PRO A 106 -3.23 -15.84 -7.11
C PRO A 106 -4.71 -16.08 -7.46
N VAL A 107 -5.40 -15.05 -7.94
CA VAL A 107 -6.79 -15.10 -8.42
C VAL A 107 -6.91 -14.37 -9.74
N TYR A 108 -7.94 -14.73 -10.53
CA TYR A 108 -8.23 -14.16 -11.85
C TYR A 108 -9.61 -13.51 -11.89
N THR A 109 -10.08 -13.00 -10.76
CA THR A 109 -11.40 -12.39 -10.62
C THR A 109 -11.35 -11.17 -9.71
N GLN A 110 -12.15 -10.17 -10.04
CA GLN A 110 -12.37 -8.99 -9.20
C GLN A 110 -13.50 -9.20 -8.16
N ASP A 111 -13.88 -10.45 -7.89
CA ASP A 111 -14.87 -10.75 -6.86
C ASP A 111 -14.27 -10.58 -5.47
N ALA A 112 -14.90 -9.72 -4.66
CA ALA A 112 -14.41 -9.38 -3.32
C ALA A 112 -14.31 -10.60 -2.40
N ARG A 113 -15.29 -11.51 -2.48
CA ARG A 113 -15.33 -12.70 -1.62
C ARG A 113 -14.26 -13.73 -2.01
N ALA A 114 -14.07 -13.94 -3.32
CA ALA A 114 -13.04 -14.86 -3.81
C ALA A 114 -11.64 -14.39 -3.40
N ILE A 115 -11.36 -13.10 -3.55
CA ILE A 115 -10.10 -12.49 -3.12
C ILE A 115 -9.94 -12.62 -1.59
N ALA A 116 -10.98 -12.30 -0.83
CA ALA A 116 -10.95 -12.36 0.63
C ALA A 116 -10.69 -13.77 1.16
N ILE A 117 -11.21 -14.81 0.52
CA ILE A 117 -10.96 -16.21 0.91
C ILE A 117 -9.48 -16.56 0.80
N VAL A 118 -8.83 -16.17 -0.31
CA VAL A 118 -7.38 -16.40 -0.48
C VAL A 118 -6.58 -15.62 0.56
N LEU A 119 -6.93 -14.36 0.80
CA LEU A 119 -6.27 -13.53 1.81
C LEU A 119 -6.47 -14.06 3.23
N ALA A 120 -7.68 -14.57 3.55
CA ALA A 120 -7.96 -15.20 4.83
C ALA A 120 -7.12 -16.45 5.07
N GLN A 121 -6.90 -17.27 4.04
CA GLN A 121 -6.04 -18.45 4.11
C GLN A 121 -4.58 -18.06 4.38
N GLU A 122 -4.06 -17.05 3.70
CA GLU A 122 -2.69 -16.57 3.91
C GLU A 122 -2.50 -15.94 5.30
N LEU A 123 -3.43 -15.08 5.72
CA LEU A 123 -3.41 -14.50 7.06
C LEU A 123 -3.55 -15.57 8.15
N GLY A 124 -4.40 -16.56 7.94
CA GLY A 124 -4.59 -17.68 8.85
C GLY A 124 -3.32 -18.49 9.08
N LYS A 125 -2.50 -18.68 8.03
CA LYS A 125 -1.17 -19.33 8.18
C LYS A 125 -0.25 -18.52 9.07
N VAL A 126 -0.25 -17.19 8.93
CA VAL A 126 0.58 -16.30 9.76
C VAL A 126 0.14 -16.30 11.22
N LEU A 127 -1.17 -16.30 11.45
CA LEU A 127 -1.75 -16.28 12.79
C LEU A 127 -1.83 -17.67 13.44
N ASN A 128 -1.58 -18.74 12.68
CA ASN A 128 -1.83 -20.13 13.05
C ASN A 128 -3.29 -20.38 13.43
N GLU A 129 -4.22 -19.76 12.69
CA GLU A 129 -5.66 -19.82 12.86
C GLU A 129 -6.36 -20.23 11.56
N ASN A 130 -7.53 -20.84 11.66
CA ASN A 130 -8.36 -21.12 10.49
C ASN A 130 -9.40 -20.00 10.34
N LEU A 131 -9.09 -18.98 9.55
CA LEU A 131 -9.98 -17.86 9.32
C LEU A 131 -11.02 -18.19 8.25
N SER A 132 -12.28 -17.92 8.55
CA SER A 132 -13.38 -18.03 7.57
C SER A 132 -14.03 -16.66 7.32
N VAL A 133 -14.27 -16.35 6.05
CA VAL A 133 -14.82 -15.06 5.63
C VAL A 133 -16.32 -15.00 5.89
N ASP A 134 -16.74 -14.08 6.75
CA ASP A 134 -18.14 -13.70 6.95
C ASP A 134 -18.59 -12.76 5.83
N LYS A 135 -17.97 -11.58 5.76
CA LYS A 135 -18.28 -10.53 4.79
C LYS A 135 -17.02 -10.04 4.12
N ALA A 136 -17.11 -9.79 2.83
CA ALA A 136 -16.09 -9.11 2.05
C ALA A 136 -16.75 -8.13 1.09
N GLU A 137 -16.25 -6.89 1.07
CA GLU A 137 -16.78 -5.86 0.19
C GLU A 137 -15.69 -4.88 -0.24
N PHE A 138 -15.80 -4.41 -1.48
CA PHE A 138 -15.00 -3.29 -1.94
C PHE A 138 -15.66 -1.98 -1.58
N VAL A 139 -14.85 -1.05 -1.08
CA VAL A 139 -15.30 0.30 -0.71
C VAL A 139 -14.36 1.36 -1.25
N GLU A 140 -14.87 2.57 -1.38
CA GLU A 140 -14.04 3.75 -1.64
C GLU A 140 -13.38 4.26 -0.34
N SER A 141 -12.27 4.99 -0.47
CA SER A 141 -11.51 5.49 0.69
C SER A 141 -12.34 6.29 1.70
N ASN A 142 -13.31 7.06 1.23
CA ASN A 142 -14.20 7.85 2.10
C ASN A 142 -15.18 6.96 2.90
N GLN A 143 -15.61 5.86 2.33
CA GLN A 143 -16.47 4.86 2.99
C GLN A 143 -15.69 4.02 3.99
N ALA A 144 -14.45 3.62 3.63
CA ALA A 144 -13.59 2.83 4.51
C ALA A 144 -13.28 3.54 5.84
N LYS A 145 -13.07 4.86 5.82
CA LYS A 145 -12.74 5.65 7.02
C LYS A 145 -13.83 5.67 8.10
N VAL A 146 -15.08 5.41 7.75
CA VAL A 146 -16.21 5.37 8.69
C VAL A 146 -16.60 3.94 9.09
N TYR A 147 -15.92 2.95 8.54
CA TYR A 147 -16.21 1.55 8.81
C TYR A 147 -15.72 1.17 10.22
N LYS A 148 -16.62 0.56 11.00
CA LYS A 148 -16.29 -0.05 12.30
C LYS A 148 -16.38 -1.56 12.15
N PHE A 149 -15.28 -2.23 12.43
CA PHE A 149 -15.23 -3.68 12.46
C PHE A 149 -15.94 -4.23 13.69
#